data_6cd2815b6b74aa8bacddb29b752960a1
#
_entry.id   6cd2815b6b74aa8bacddb29b752960a1
#
_cell.length_a   1.000
_cell.length_b   1.000
_cell.length_c   1.000
_cell.angle_alpha   90.00
_cell.angle_beta   90.00
_cell.angle_gamma   90.00
#
_symmetry.space_group_name_H-M   'P 1'
#
loop_
_entity.id
_entity.type
_entity.pdbx_description
1 polymer ?
#
loop_
_entity_poly.entity_id
_entity_poly.type
_entity_poly.pdbx_seq_one_letter_code
_entity_poly.pdbx_strand_id
1 'polypeptide(L)'
;METTNIGQCTLIQGDCLKVMQNLIKQGVKVDEIITDPPYGTTACKWDSVIPFEPMWDCLHKLIKDNGAIVLFGNEPFSSALRMSNIKNYKYDWIWKKSNVMGFLNAKKRPLKEIENILVFNSKIYNPQGLIKNPKGKNKRGSQTDTLGNYNLINFSEYTNYPKTILEFKSERGLHPTQKPVALLEYLVKTYTNESDVVLDFTAGSFTTGVACQNTNRKFIGIELDEHYYNIGVQRMEENQERLERIK
;
A
#
# COMPACT_ATOMS: atom_id res chain seq x y z
N MET A 1 -13.84 0.23 -21.61
CA MET A 1 -13.29 -0.51 -20.47
C MET A 1 -12.54 -1.69 -21.05
N GLU A 2 -11.25 -1.61 -21.02
CA GLU A 2 -10.33 -2.65 -21.52
C GLU A 2 -9.86 -3.50 -20.34
N THR A 3 -9.59 -4.78 -20.56
CA THR A 3 -9.10 -5.69 -19.54
C THR A 3 -8.01 -6.58 -20.11
N THR A 4 -6.84 -6.56 -19.50
CA THR A 4 -5.67 -7.38 -19.86
C THR A 4 -5.33 -8.32 -18.70
N ASN A 5 -5.08 -9.60 -19.00
CA ASN A 5 -4.65 -10.58 -18.02
C ASN A 5 -3.20 -11.00 -18.28
N ILE A 6 -2.35 -10.92 -17.24
CA ILE A 6 -0.92 -11.26 -17.30
C ILE A 6 -0.62 -12.18 -16.11
N GLY A 7 -0.43 -13.48 -16.38
CA GLY A 7 -0.30 -14.48 -15.34
C GLY A 7 -1.50 -14.48 -14.38
N GLN A 8 -1.28 -14.18 -13.11
CA GLN A 8 -2.33 -14.10 -12.08
C GLN A 8 -2.82 -12.65 -11.82
N CYS A 9 -2.52 -11.72 -12.72
CA CYS A 9 -2.85 -10.30 -12.60
C CYS A 9 -3.91 -9.91 -13.62
N THR A 10 -4.92 -9.16 -13.18
CA THR A 10 -5.97 -8.57 -14.04
C THR A 10 -5.83 -7.06 -14.00
N LEU A 11 -5.63 -6.44 -15.15
CA LEU A 11 -5.45 -5.01 -15.34
C LEU A 11 -6.69 -4.46 -16.04
N ILE A 12 -7.29 -3.41 -15.51
CA ILE A 12 -8.57 -2.88 -16.01
C ILE A 12 -8.42 -1.37 -16.24
N GLN A 13 -8.64 -0.94 -17.48
CA GLN A 13 -8.70 0.47 -17.84
C GLN A 13 -10.10 1.02 -17.59
N GLY A 14 -10.23 2.05 -16.73
CA GLY A 14 -11.51 2.69 -16.45
C GLY A 14 -11.58 3.47 -15.14
N ASP A 15 -12.73 4.08 -14.94
CA ASP A 15 -13.07 4.78 -13.69
C ASP A 15 -13.15 3.80 -12.51
N CYS A 16 -12.38 4.08 -11.46
CA CYS A 16 -12.22 3.14 -10.35
C CYS A 16 -13.53 2.84 -9.62
N LEU A 17 -14.42 3.82 -9.42
CA LEU A 17 -15.70 3.60 -8.74
C LEU A 17 -16.61 2.70 -9.57
N LYS A 18 -16.69 2.91 -10.89
CA LYS A 18 -17.48 2.08 -11.80
C LYS A 18 -16.94 0.65 -11.88
N VAL A 19 -15.61 0.51 -11.99
CA VAL A 19 -14.96 -0.82 -12.04
C VAL A 19 -15.17 -1.56 -10.72
N MET A 20 -14.92 -0.91 -9.58
CA MET A 20 -15.13 -1.51 -8.26
C MET A 20 -16.59 -1.96 -8.06
N GLN A 21 -17.58 -1.17 -8.50
CA GLN A 21 -18.99 -1.57 -8.45
C GLN A 21 -19.28 -2.83 -9.31
N ASN A 22 -18.62 -2.98 -10.46
CA ASN A 22 -18.74 -4.18 -11.29
C ASN A 22 -18.08 -5.40 -10.62
N LEU A 23 -16.90 -5.24 -10.02
CA LEU A 23 -16.26 -6.30 -9.24
C LEU A 23 -17.14 -6.76 -8.06
N ILE A 24 -17.80 -5.82 -7.38
CA ILE A 24 -18.75 -6.13 -6.29
C ILE A 24 -19.93 -6.96 -6.81
N LYS A 25 -20.53 -6.58 -7.96
CA LYS A 25 -21.64 -7.35 -8.59
C LYS A 25 -21.20 -8.76 -8.97
N GLN A 26 -19.93 -8.96 -9.31
CA GLN A 26 -19.36 -10.27 -9.63
C GLN A 26 -18.98 -11.07 -8.37
N GLY A 27 -19.19 -10.54 -7.16
CA GLY A 27 -18.86 -11.20 -5.90
C GLY A 27 -17.36 -11.26 -5.58
N VAL A 28 -16.54 -10.42 -6.23
CA VAL A 28 -15.10 -10.39 -5.99
C VAL A 28 -14.79 -9.96 -4.55
N LYS A 29 -13.85 -10.66 -3.92
CA LYS A 29 -13.29 -10.34 -2.61
C LYS A 29 -11.77 -10.36 -2.68
N VAL A 30 -11.14 -9.39 -2.01
CA VAL A 30 -9.68 -9.21 -1.97
C VAL A 30 -9.14 -9.26 -0.55
N ASP A 31 -7.90 -9.67 -0.41
CA ASP A 31 -7.22 -9.81 0.88
C ASP A 31 -6.56 -8.51 1.33
N GLU A 32 -6.11 -7.70 0.38
CA GLU A 32 -5.55 -6.37 0.62
C GLU A 32 -6.01 -5.39 -0.44
N ILE A 33 -6.23 -4.15 -0.02
CA ILE A 33 -6.35 -3.00 -0.90
C ILE A 33 -5.18 -2.07 -0.59
N ILE A 34 -4.32 -1.82 -1.56
CA ILE A 34 -3.19 -0.91 -1.41
C ILE A 34 -3.15 0.05 -2.60
N THR A 35 -3.19 1.36 -2.33
CA THR A 35 -3.27 2.36 -3.39
C THR A 35 -2.71 3.72 -2.97
N ASP A 36 -2.27 4.47 -3.97
CA ASP A 36 -1.91 5.89 -3.88
C ASP A 36 -3.00 6.73 -4.54
N PRO A 37 -4.07 7.10 -3.80
CA PRO A 37 -5.19 7.83 -4.40
C PRO A 37 -4.78 9.26 -4.78
N PRO A 38 -5.46 9.94 -5.71
CA PRO A 38 -5.19 11.33 -6.02
C PRO A 38 -5.50 12.24 -4.81
N TYR A 39 -4.59 13.16 -4.50
CA TYR A 39 -4.68 14.05 -3.32
C TYR A 39 -5.31 15.41 -3.62
N GLY A 40 -5.53 15.76 -4.90
CA GLY A 40 -6.00 17.10 -5.31
C GLY A 40 -4.99 18.22 -5.03
N THR A 41 -3.70 17.90 -5.04
CA THR A 41 -2.63 18.85 -4.68
C THR A 41 -1.76 19.28 -5.86
N THR A 42 -2.00 18.73 -7.03
CA THR A 42 -1.26 19.03 -8.27
C THR A 42 -2.19 19.63 -9.33
N ALA A 43 -1.61 20.23 -10.37
CA ALA A 43 -2.37 20.74 -11.53
C ALA A 43 -2.70 19.65 -12.57
N CYS A 44 -2.41 18.40 -12.28
CA CYS A 44 -2.67 17.29 -13.18
C CYS A 44 -4.18 17.01 -13.25
N LYS A 45 -4.70 16.77 -14.45
CA LYS A 45 -6.15 16.51 -14.66
C LYS A 45 -6.67 15.28 -13.91
N TRP A 46 -5.82 14.27 -13.70
CA TRP A 46 -6.14 13.04 -12.98
C TRP A 46 -6.07 13.20 -11.44
N ASP A 47 -5.46 14.28 -10.92
CA ASP A 47 -5.32 14.50 -9.47
C ASP A 47 -6.59 15.14 -8.88
N SER A 48 -7.72 14.50 -9.09
CA SER A 48 -9.01 14.87 -8.50
C SER A 48 -9.35 13.90 -7.37
N VAL A 49 -9.57 14.44 -6.18
CA VAL A 49 -9.90 13.63 -4.99
C VAL A 49 -11.14 12.78 -5.25
N ILE A 50 -10.99 11.47 -5.07
CA ILE A 50 -12.11 10.54 -5.13
C ILE A 50 -13.03 10.79 -3.92
N PRO A 51 -14.35 10.98 -4.12
CA PRO A 51 -15.27 11.18 -3.00
C PRO A 51 -15.18 10.05 -1.98
N PHE A 52 -14.95 10.38 -0.71
CA PHE A 52 -14.66 9.39 0.33
C PHE A 52 -15.82 8.41 0.57
N GLU A 53 -17.06 8.90 0.61
CA GLU A 53 -18.21 8.05 0.90
C GLU A 53 -18.38 6.90 -0.12
N PRO A 54 -18.51 7.14 -1.44
CA PRO A 54 -18.62 6.05 -2.42
C PRO A 54 -17.34 5.22 -2.51
N MET A 55 -16.16 5.80 -2.25
CA MET A 55 -14.91 5.05 -2.18
C MET A 55 -14.97 4.01 -1.04
N TRP A 56 -15.25 4.45 0.19
CA TRP A 56 -15.34 3.55 1.35
C TRP A 56 -16.43 2.49 1.19
N ASP A 57 -17.58 2.85 0.61
CA ASP A 57 -18.66 1.89 0.30
C ASP A 57 -18.17 0.75 -0.60
N CYS A 58 -17.37 1.06 -1.63
CA CYS A 58 -16.78 0.05 -2.49
C CYS A 58 -15.71 -0.77 -1.75
N LEU A 59 -14.78 -0.11 -1.04
CA LEU A 59 -13.68 -0.77 -0.37
C LEU A 59 -14.18 -1.75 0.70
N HIS A 60 -15.18 -1.38 1.51
CA HIS A 60 -15.76 -2.27 2.52
C HIS A 60 -16.49 -3.48 1.92
N LYS A 61 -17.07 -3.34 0.72
CA LYS A 61 -17.72 -4.45 0.02
C LYS A 61 -16.72 -5.39 -0.65
N LEU A 62 -15.54 -4.89 -1.05
CA LEU A 62 -14.50 -5.68 -1.72
C LEU A 62 -13.56 -6.36 -0.75
N ILE A 63 -13.20 -5.71 0.36
CA ILE A 63 -12.25 -6.27 1.32
C ILE A 63 -12.84 -7.46 2.09
N LYS A 64 -12.05 -8.49 2.34
CA LYS A 64 -12.42 -9.57 3.27
C LYS A 64 -12.39 -9.09 4.72
N ASP A 65 -13.08 -9.78 5.62
CA ASP A 65 -13.21 -9.40 7.04
C ASP A 65 -11.86 -9.31 7.80
N ASN A 66 -10.85 -10.02 7.34
CA ASN A 66 -9.50 -10.04 7.88
C ASN A 66 -8.50 -9.20 7.07
N GLY A 67 -8.93 -8.64 5.95
CA GLY A 67 -8.08 -7.94 5.02
C GLY A 67 -7.65 -6.55 5.51
N ALA A 68 -6.62 -6.00 4.90
CA ALA A 68 -6.08 -4.68 5.17
C ALA A 68 -6.42 -3.69 4.04
N ILE A 69 -6.67 -2.43 4.41
CA ILE A 69 -6.75 -1.32 3.48
C ILE A 69 -5.60 -0.37 3.81
N VAL A 70 -4.69 -0.19 2.85
CA VAL A 70 -3.43 0.55 2.98
C VAL A 70 -3.43 1.69 1.98
N LEU A 71 -3.55 2.93 2.44
CA LEU A 71 -3.70 4.10 1.58
C LEU A 71 -2.56 5.09 1.81
N PHE A 72 -1.91 5.50 0.72
CA PHE A 72 -0.91 6.55 0.78
C PHE A 72 -1.58 7.92 0.96
N GLY A 73 -0.87 8.87 1.56
CA GLY A 73 -1.37 10.22 1.75
C GLY A 73 -0.32 11.21 2.21
N ASN A 74 -0.55 12.47 1.84
CA ASN A 74 0.19 13.63 2.34
C ASN A 74 -0.76 14.61 2.99
N GLU A 75 -0.29 15.38 3.98
CA GLU A 75 -1.10 16.44 4.58
C GLU A 75 -1.44 17.57 3.57
N PRO A 76 -2.68 18.11 3.58
CA PRO A 76 -3.78 17.84 4.53
C PRO A 76 -4.68 16.65 4.16
N PHE A 77 -4.48 16.03 2.99
CA PHE A 77 -5.30 14.90 2.50
C PHE A 77 -5.28 13.71 3.47
N SER A 78 -4.12 13.34 4.03
CA SER A 78 -4.01 12.21 4.98
C SER A 78 -4.84 12.43 6.24
N SER A 79 -4.94 13.65 6.75
CA SER A 79 -5.83 13.98 7.88
C SER A 79 -7.31 13.82 7.52
N ALA A 80 -7.73 14.31 6.35
CA ALA A 80 -9.11 14.17 5.87
C ALA A 80 -9.46 12.67 5.64
N LEU A 81 -8.56 11.92 5.01
CA LEU A 81 -8.73 10.49 4.76
C LEU A 81 -8.85 9.69 6.06
N ARG A 82 -8.00 9.98 7.06
CA ARG A 82 -8.05 9.35 8.39
C ARG A 82 -9.39 9.63 9.07
N MET A 83 -9.83 10.88 9.08
CA MET A 83 -11.09 11.28 9.72
C MET A 83 -12.33 10.72 9.00
N SER A 84 -12.26 10.51 7.68
CA SER A 84 -13.38 9.94 6.91
C SER A 84 -13.71 8.49 7.30
N ASN A 85 -12.77 7.77 7.96
CA ASN A 85 -12.99 6.38 8.40
C ASN A 85 -12.28 6.07 9.72
N ILE A 86 -12.34 6.98 10.68
CA ILE A 86 -11.62 6.88 11.97
C ILE A 86 -11.94 5.59 12.75
N LYS A 87 -13.15 5.03 12.60
CA LYS A 87 -13.56 3.79 13.28
C LYS A 87 -12.75 2.57 12.87
N ASN A 88 -12.29 2.51 11.62
CA ASN A 88 -11.52 1.40 11.08
C ASN A 88 -10.02 1.70 11.00
N TYR A 89 -9.61 2.94 11.28
CA TYR A 89 -8.20 3.32 11.35
C TYR A 89 -7.46 2.54 12.43
N LYS A 90 -6.24 2.08 12.11
CA LYS A 90 -5.37 1.30 13.01
C LYS A 90 -4.11 2.07 13.41
N TYR A 91 -3.29 2.41 12.43
CA TYR A 91 -2.02 3.11 12.59
C TYR A 91 -1.50 3.60 11.25
N ASP A 92 -0.42 4.39 11.28
CA ASP A 92 0.32 4.83 10.10
C ASP A 92 1.70 4.19 10.08
N TRP A 93 2.18 3.90 8.86
CA TRP A 93 3.60 3.91 8.56
C TRP A 93 3.99 5.26 7.98
N ILE A 94 5.24 5.62 8.13
CA ILE A 94 5.82 6.82 7.55
C ILE A 94 6.92 6.39 6.59
N TRP A 95 6.69 6.58 5.29
CA TRP A 95 7.75 6.37 4.32
C TRP A 95 8.66 7.59 4.28
N LYS A 96 9.93 7.42 4.69
CA LYS A 96 10.98 8.41 4.53
C LYS A 96 11.61 8.25 3.16
N LYS A 97 11.45 9.28 2.33
CA LYS A 97 11.94 9.33 0.95
C LYS A 97 13.45 9.62 0.94
N SER A 98 14.16 9.09 -0.05
CA SER A 98 15.56 9.46 -0.29
C SER A 98 15.72 10.86 -0.89
N ASN A 99 14.67 11.39 -1.50
CA ASN A 99 14.64 12.69 -2.15
C ASN A 99 13.71 13.65 -1.40
N VAL A 100 14.25 14.81 -1.07
CA VAL A 100 13.50 15.90 -0.42
C VAL A 100 12.79 16.73 -1.48
N MET A 101 11.56 17.13 -1.19
CA MET A 101 10.70 17.90 -2.12
C MET A 101 10.30 19.25 -1.55
N GLY A 102 9.90 20.17 -2.44
CA GLY A 102 9.32 21.47 -2.04
C GLY A 102 10.32 22.63 -2.00
N PHE A 103 11.44 22.55 -2.69
CA PHE A 103 12.49 23.59 -2.72
C PHE A 103 11.98 24.99 -3.10
N LEU A 104 10.97 25.10 -3.98
CA LEU A 104 10.34 26.38 -4.32
C LEU A 104 9.78 27.15 -3.10
N ASN A 105 9.46 26.42 -2.04
CA ASN A 105 8.90 26.95 -0.81
C ASN A 105 9.86 26.83 0.39
N ALA A 106 11.14 26.54 0.18
CA ALA A 106 12.11 26.29 1.25
C ALA A 106 12.29 27.47 2.24
N LYS A 107 12.03 28.72 1.78
CA LYS A 107 12.05 29.91 2.62
C LYS A 107 10.76 30.17 3.41
N LYS A 108 9.69 29.38 3.16
CA LYS A 108 8.36 29.59 3.75
C LYS A 108 7.88 28.43 4.61
N ARG A 109 8.40 27.22 4.36
CA ARG A 109 8.05 25.99 5.09
C ARG A 109 9.16 24.95 4.99
N PRO A 110 9.20 23.97 5.91
CA PRO A 110 10.13 22.85 5.82
C PRO A 110 9.99 22.08 4.50
N LEU A 111 11.09 21.50 4.05
CA LEU A 111 11.09 20.56 2.92
C LEU A 111 10.40 19.26 3.31
N LYS A 112 9.71 18.64 2.35
CA LYS A 112 8.99 17.36 2.56
C LYS A 112 9.89 16.19 2.22
N GLU A 113 10.11 15.29 3.19
CA GLU A 113 10.86 14.04 3.00
C GLU A 113 10.05 12.80 3.39
N ILE A 114 8.84 12.98 3.91
CA ILE A 114 7.98 11.87 4.37
C ILE A 114 6.66 11.81 3.61
N GLU A 115 6.08 10.60 3.62
CA GLU A 115 4.71 10.32 3.16
C GLU A 115 4.03 9.36 4.14
N ASN A 116 2.77 9.62 4.45
CA ASN A 116 2.00 8.75 5.33
C ASN A 116 1.47 7.53 4.54
N ILE A 117 1.41 6.40 5.21
CA ILE A 117 0.76 5.18 4.73
C ILE A 117 -0.21 4.76 5.81
N LEU A 118 -1.49 5.05 5.57
CA LEU A 118 -2.56 4.86 6.53
C LEU A 118 -3.11 3.44 6.43
N VAL A 119 -3.21 2.75 7.56
CA VAL A 119 -3.69 1.37 7.63
C VAL A 119 -5.06 1.33 8.29
N PHE A 120 -6.01 0.69 7.60
CA PHE A 120 -7.37 0.47 8.08
C PHE A 120 -7.71 -1.02 8.06
N ASN A 121 -8.62 -1.46 8.92
CA ASN A 121 -9.24 -2.78 8.92
C ASN A 121 -8.28 -3.99 8.91
N SER A 122 -7.05 -3.86 9.35
CA SER A 122 -6.08 -4.97 9.31
C SER A 122 -6.26 -5.95 10.48
N LYS A 123 -6.31 -7.26 10.18
CA LYS A 123 -6.20 -8.37 11.14
C LYS A 123 -4.98 -9.26 10.84
N ILE A 124 -4.53 -9.30 9.59
CA ILE A 124 -3.29 -9.97 9.19
C ILE A 124 -2.14 -8.98 9.33
N TYR A 125 -1.08 -9.41 10.00
CA TYR A 125 0.16 -8.67 10.14
C TYR A 125 1.34 -9.64 10.19
N ASN A 126 2.10 -9.69 9.12
CA ASN A 126 3.32 -10.49 8.99
C ASN A 126 4.53 -9.55 9.13
N PRO A 127 5.13 -9.42 10.33
CA PRO A 127 6.23 -8.51 10.54
C PRO A 127 7.44 -8.91 9.67
N GLN A 128 7.94 -7.97 8.89
CA GLN A 128 9.07 -8.21 7.98
C GLN A 128 10.41 -7.91 8.66
N GLY A 129 11.50 -8.57 8.20
CA GLY A 129 12.85 -8.30 8.68
C GLY A 129 13.17 -8.86 10.07
N LEU A 130 12.37 -9.80 10.58
CA LEU A 130 12.64 -10.45 11.86
C LEU A 130 13.95 -11.22 11.85
N ILE A 131 14.70 -11.11 12.94
CA ILE A 131 15.92 -11.87 13.17
C ILE A 131 15.69 -12.84 14.32
N LYS A 132 15.93 -14.14 14.11
CA LYS A 132 15.80 -15.15 15.16
C LYS A 132 16.76 -14.84 16.31
N ASN A 133 16.23 -14.86 17.54
CA ASN A 133 17.01 -14.58 18.73
C ASN A 133 17.58 -15.87 19.33
N PRO A 134 18.84 -16.23 19.04
CA PRO A 134 19.41 -17.51 19.50
C PRO A 134 19.61 -17.59 21.01
N LYS A 135 19.57 -16.48 21.73
CA LYS A 135 19.87 -16.44 23.17
C LYS A 135 18.62 -16.48 24.05
N GLY A 136 17.42 -16.34 23.50
CA GLY A 136 16.14 -16.43 24.25
C GLY A 136 16.02 -15.55 25.51
N LYS A 137 16.98 -14.66 25.75
CA LYS A 137 17.00 -13.80 26.96
C LYS A 137 16.30 -12.50 26.67
N ASN A 138 15.21 -12.27 27.38
CA ASN A 138 14.57 -10.97 27.42
C ASN A 138 15.05 -10.15 28.59
N LYS A 139 15.24 -8.85 28.36
CA LYS A 139 15.33 -7.90 29.44
C LYS A 139 13.97 -7.86 30.13
N ARG A 140 13.91 -8.03 31.46
CA ARG A 140 12.72 -7.70 32.25
C ARG A 140 12.36 -6.26 31.97
N GLY A 141 11.18 -6.02 31.43
CA GLY A 141 10.64 -4.66 31.36
C GLY A 141 10.46 -4.13 32.77
N SER A 142 10.86 -2.88 33.04
CA SER A 142 10.49 -2.21 34.28
C SER A 142 8.98 -2.02 34.28
N GLN A 143 8.33 -2.34 35.41
CA GLN A 143 6.94 -1.93 35.66
C GLN A 143 6.88 -0.40 35.58
N THR A 144 6.00 0.12 34.73
CA THR A 144 5.61 1.53 34.77
C THR A 144 4.16 1.60 35.17
N ASP A 145 3.81 2.50 36.07
CA ASP A 145 2.45 2.68 36.63
C ASP A 145 1.38 2.99 35.56
N THR A 146 1.80 3.30 34.33
CA THR A 146 0.94 3.64 33.20
C THR A 146 0.39 2.45 32.42
N LEU A 147 0.93 1.24 32.57
CA LEU A 147 0.57 0.07 31.73
C LEU A 147 -0.14 -1.06 32.49
N GLY A 148 -0.41 -0.90 33.79
CA GLY A 148 -1.02 -1.94 34.61
C GLY A 148 -0.08 -3.12 34.90
N ASN A 149 -0.52 -4.07 35.74
CA ASN A 149 0.24 -5.28 36.09
C ASN A 149 0.21 -6.30 34.95
N TYR A 150 1.11 -6.18 33.98
CA TYR A 150 1.39 -7.26 33.05
C TYR A 150 2.60 -8.05 33.55
N ASN A 151 2.39 -9.32 33.92
CA ASN A 151 3.46 -10.28 34.15
C ASN A 151 4.12 -10.61 32.79
N LEU A 152 5.01 -9.75 32.31
CA LEU A 152 5.72 -9.92 31.07
C LEU A 152 6.98 -10.77 31.29
N ILE A 153 6.82 -12.09 31.31
CA ILE A 153 7.90 -12.98 30.88
C ILE A 153 7.86 -13.00 29.37
N ASN A 154 8.49 -12.02 28.74
CA ASN A 154 8.57 -11.94 27.28
C ASN A 154 9.76 -12.77 26.80
N PHE A 155 9.52 -14.02 26.42
CA PHE A 155 10.39 -14.72 25.49
C PHE A 155 10.12 -14.16 24.10
N SER A 156 10.99 -13.32 23.57
CA SER A 156 10.92 -12.94 22.17
C SER A 156 11.79 -13.91 21.37
N GLU A 157 11.14 -14.78 20.62
CA GLU A 157 11.81 -15.69 19.69
C GLU A 157 12.55 -14.92 18.59
N TYR A 158 12.08 -13.71 18.32
CA TYR A 158 12.61 -12.82 17.28
C TYR A 158 13.00 -11.47 17.85
N THR A 159 13.93 -10.80 17.18
CA THR A 159 14.32 -9.40 17.35
C THR A 159 14.09 -8.65 16.04
N ASN A 160 14.41 -7.35 16.03
CA ASN A 160 14.29 -6.48 14.84
C ASN A 160 12.85 -6.37 14.33
N TYR A 161 11.88 -6.25 15.24
CA TYR A 161 10.50 -5.94 14.85
C TYR A 161 10.43 -4.60 14.09
N PRO A 162 9.55 -4.50 13.08
CA PRO A 162 9.39 -3.28 12.28
C PRO A 162 9.12 -2.05 13.16
N LYS A 163 9.66 -0.91 12.73
CA LYS A 163 9.39 0.41 13.31
C LYS A 163 8.50 1.20 12.34
N THR A 164 7.80 2.21 12.85
CA THR A 164 6.86 3.01 12.08
C THR A 164 7.46 3.76 10.90
N ILE A 165 8.76 4.03 10.91
CA ILE A 165 9.47 4.69 9.80
C ILE A 165 10.08 3.63 8.89
N LEU A 166 9.70 3.69 7.61
CA LEU A 166 10.22 2.86 6.53
C LEU A 166 11.14 3.69 5.64
N GLU A 167 12.37 3.25 5.42
CA GLU A 167 13.34 3.92 4.56
C GLU A 167 13.51 3.13 3.26
N PHE A 168 12.92 3.63 2.18
CA PHE A 168 13.07 3.07 0.83
C PHE A 168 13.46 4.19 -0.13
N LYS A 169 14.39 3.87 -1.04
CA LYS A 169 14.80 4.83 -2.08
C LYS A 169 13.64 5.13 -3.00
N SER A 170 13.43 6.41 -3.29
CA SER A 170 12.46 6.85 -4.28
C SER A 170 12.87 6.35 -5.67
N GLU A 171 11.93 5.80 -6.41
CA GLU A 171 12.11 5.45 -7.83
C GLU A 171 11.50 6.53 -8.72
N ARG A 172 12.07 6.72 -9.90
CA ARG A 172 11.59 7.65 -10.91
C ARG A 172 11.57 6.94 -12.26
N GLY A 173 10.69 7.36 -13.15
CA GLY A 173 10.73 6.89 -14.54
C GLY A 173 9.38 6.87 -15.21
N LEU A 174 8.55 5.89 -14.96
CA LEU A 174 7.35 5.62 -15.77
C LEU A 174 6.12 6.46 -15.37
N HIS A 175 6.03 6.88 -14.11
CA HIS A 175 4.95 7.74 -13.61
C HIS A 175 5.51 8.80 -12.67
N PRO A 176 4.99 10.08 -12.68
CA PRO A 176 5.53 11.17 -11.86
C PRO A 176 5.51 10.91 -10.36
N THR A 177 4.54 10.14 -9.88
CA THR A 177 4.34 9.79 -8.46
C THR A 177 4.60 8.32 -8.16
N GLN A 178 5.36 7.63 -9.03
CA GLN A 178 5.66 6.21 -8.87
C GLN A 178 6.21 5.89 -7.47
N LYS A 179 5.62 4.88 -6.81
CA LYS A 179 6.13 4.33 -5.56
C LYS A 179 7.26 3.32 -5.83
N PRO A 180 8.21 3.15 -4.91
CA PRO A 180 9.25 2.12 -5.06
C PRO A 180 8.65 0.71 -5.01
N VAL A 181 9.08 -0.17 -5.92
CA VAL A 181 8.66 -1.59 -5.93
C VAL A 181 8.97 -2.25 -4.58
N ALA A 182 10.17 -2.03 -4.04
CA ALA A 182 10.58 -2.62 -2.76
C ALA A 182 9.71 -2.21 -1.57
N LEU A 183 9.18 -0.97 -1.55
CA LEU A 183 8.24 -0.52 -0.53
C LEU A 183 6.90 -1.27 -0.66
N LEU A 184 6.39 -1.41 -1.88
CA LEU A 184 5.13 -2.12 -2.12
C LEU A 184 5.27 -3.61 -1.85
N GLU A 185 6.39 -4.25 -2.20
CA GLU A 185 6.67 -5.64 -1.81
C GLU A 185 6.67 -5.83 -0.28
N TYR A 186 7.26 -4.88 0.45
CA TYR A 186 7.27 -4.90 1.91
C TYR A 186 5.85 -4.84 2.48
N LEU A 187 5.01 -3.93 1.99
CA LEU A 187 3.63 -3.75 2.46
C LEU A 187 2.76 -4.95 2.08
N VAL A 188 2.83 -5.42 0.84
CA VAL A 188 2.09 -6.60 0.35
C VAL A 188 2.44 -7.84 1.20
N LYS A 189 3.73 -8.09 1.47
CA LYS A 189 4.15 -9.21 2.35
C LYS A 189 3.65 -9.04 3.79
N THR A 190 3.54 -7.79 4.26
CA THR A 190 3.09 -7.51 5.63
C THR A 190 1.62 -7.85 5.83
N TYR A 191 0.77 -7.62 4.84
CA TYR A 191 -0.68 -7.73 4.99
C TYR A 191 -1.31 -8.90 4.24
N THR A 192 -0.52 -9.66 3.48
CA THR A 192 -1.01 -10.83 2.72
C THR A 192 -0.10 -12.04 2.86
N ASN A 193 -0.63 -13.20 2.50
CA ASN A 193 0.10 -14.43 2.27
C ASN A 193 0.26 -14.67 0.75
N GLU A 194 1.08 -15.65 0.37
CA GLU A 194 1.18 -16.06 -1.04
C GLU A 194 -0.17 -16.48 -1.59
N SER A 195 -0.42 -16.20 -2.85
CA SER A 195 -1.67 -16.43 -3.59
C SER A 195 -2.88 -15.61 -3.15
N ASP A 196 -2.76 -14.76 -2.13
CA ASP A 196 -3.79 -13.78 -1.77
C ASP A 196 -3.98 -12.75 -2.90
N VAL A 197 -5.14 -12.11 -2.93
CA VAL A 197 -5.54 -11.13 -3.96
C VAL A 197 -5.36 -9.71 -3.44
N VAL A 198 -4.59 -8.91 -4.16
CA VAL A 198 -4.35 -7.49 -3.87
C VAL A 198 -5.07 -6.62 -4.90
N LEU A 199 -5.76 -5.57 -4.46
CA LEU A 199 -6.40 -4.57 -5.32
C LEU A 199 -5.67 -3.23 -5.20
N ASP A 200 -5.33 -2.64 -6.34
CA ASP A 200 -4.95 -1.23 -6.47
C ASP A 200 -5.92 -0.53 -7.41
N PHE A 201 -6.74 0.39 -6.87
CA PHE A 201 -7.80 1.02 -7.66
C PHE A 201 -7.39 2.35 -8.32
N THR A 202 -6.12 2.76 -8.15
CA THR A 202 -5.49 3.90 -8.85
C THR A 202 -4.05 3.57 -9.20
N ALA A 203 -3.89 2.51 -10.01
CA ALA A 203 -2.64 1.76 -10.12
C ALA A 203 -1.50 2.47 -10.88
N GLY A 204 -1.79 3.55 -11.61
CA GLY A 204 -0.81 4.29 -12.39
C GLY A 204 -0.04 3.37 -13.36
N SER A 205 1.26 3.27 -13.19
CA SER A 205 2.13 2.36 -13.95
C SER A 205 2.23 0.94 -13.36
N PHE A 206 1.24 0.49 -12.60
CA PHE A 206 1.12 -0.83 -11.98
C PHE A 206 2.30 -1.29 -11.11
N THR A 207 2.90 -0.38 -10.36
CA THR A 207 4.01 -0.74 -9.46
C THR A 207 3.59 -1.76 -8.40
N THR A 208 2.36 -1.64 -7.86
CA THR A 208 1.76 -2.63 -6.95
C THR A 208 1.63 -4.00 -7.63
N GLY A 209 1.27 -4.03 -8.91
CA GLY A 209 1.18 -5.27 -9.70
C GLY A 209 2.53 -5.97 -9.85
N VAL A 210 3.59 -5.20 -10.15
CA VAL A 210 4.97 -5.72 -10.20
C VAL A 210 5.37 -6.31 -8.84
N ALA A 211 5.07 -5.63 -7.74
CA ALA A 211 5.33 -6.13 -6.39
C ALA A 211 4.57 -7.45 -6.11
N CYS A 212 3.33 -7.55 -6.57
CA CYS A 212 2.52 -8.78 -6.44
C CYS A 212 3.10 -9.93 -7.25
N GLN A 213 3.51 -9.71 -8.50
CA GLN A 213 4.20 -10.72 -9.32
C GLN A 213 5.48 -11.22 -8.62
N ASN A 214 6.32 -10.29 -8.14
CA ASN A 214 7.59 -10.63 -7.46
C ASN A 214 7.38 -11.42 -6.17
N THR A 215 6.23 -11.29 -5.53
CA THR A 215 5.92 -11.89 -4.23
C THR A 215 4.90 -13.03 -4.31
N ASN A 216 4.55 -13.48 -5.51
CA ASN A 216 3.58 -14.55 -5.75
C ASN A 216 2.17 -14.26 -5.19
N ARG A 217 1.67 -13.03 -5.38
CA ARG A 217 0.30 -12.60 -5.08
C ARG A 217 -0.48 -12.41 -6.37
N LYS A 218 -1.80 -12.62 -6.30
CA LYS A 218 -2.73 -12.23 -7.37
C LYS A 218 -2.97 -10.72 -7.30
N PHE A 219 -3.26 -10.12 -8.44
CA PHE A 219 -3.41 -8.68 -8.50
C PHE A 219 -4.61 -8.27 -9.36
N ILE A 220 -5.33 -7.25 -8.90
CA ILE A 220 -6.33 -6.53 -9.68
C ILE A 220 -5.91 -5.06 -9.65
N GLY A 221 -5.59 -4.49 -10.81
CA GLY A 221 -5.21 -3.09 -10.95
C GLY A 221 -6.20 -2.32 -11.79
N ILE A 222 -6.57 -1.11 -11.36
CA ILE A 222 -7.47 -0.23 -12.10
C ILE A 222 -6.74 1.07 -12.39
N GLU A 223 -6.71 1.49 -13.66
CA GLU A 223 -6.13 2.75 -14.07
C GLU A 223 -7.08 3.49 -15.01
N LEU A 224 -7.28 4.79 -14.76
CA LEU A 224 -8.18 5.62 -15.53
C LEU A 224 -7.55 6.09 -16.84
N ASP A 225 -6.29 6.52 -16.76
CA ASP A 225 -5.56 7.11 -17.88
C ASP A 225 -5.02 6.00 -18.82
N GLU A 226 -5.44 6.05 -20.08
CA GLU A 226 -5.07 5.06 -21.09
C GLU A 226 -3.56 5.00 -21.32
N HIS A 227 -2.86 6.15 -21.27
CA HIS A 227 -1.41 6.22 -21.46
C HIS A 227 -0.68 5.48 -20.33
N TYR A 228 -1.04 5.74 -19.07
CA TYR A 228 -0.42 5.04 -17.93
C TYR A 228 -0.85 3.58 -17.84
N TYR A 229 -2.09 3.24 -18.24
CA TYR A 229 -2.52 1.87 -18.38
C TYR A 229 -1.62 1.08 -19.33
N ASN A 230 -1.38 1.61 -20.55
CA ASN A 230 -0.56 0.94 -21.55
C ASN A 230 0.91 0.79 -21.12
N ILE A 231 1.49 1.82 -20.49
CA ILE A 231 2.82 1.74 -19.89
C ILE A 231 2.88 0.64 -18.83
N GLY A 232 1.86 0.56 -17.99
CA GLY A 232 1.77 -0.42 -16.94
C GLY A 232 1.61 -1.85 -17.45
N VAL A 233 0.79 -2.06 -18.49
CA VAL A 233 0.64 -3.37 -19.16
C VAL A 233 2.00 -3.86 -19.65
N GLN A 234 2.71 -3.06 -20.46
CA GLN A 234 4.04 -3.41 -20.97
C GLN A 234 5.01 -3.75 -19.81
N ARG A 235 5.04 -2.92 -18.77
CA ARG A 235 5.90 -3.16 -17.59
C ARG A 235 5.61 -4.49 -16.89
N MET A 236 4.33 -4.84 -16.78
CA MET A 236 3.90 -6.09 -16.14
C MET A 236 4.26 -7.31 -17.01
N GLU A 237 4.17 -7.21 -18.33
CA GLU A 237 4.60 -8.24 -19.28
C GLU A 237 6.11 -8.48 -19.20
N GLU A 238 6.91 -7.40 -19.29
CA GLU A 238 8.37 -7.48 -19.17
C GLU A 238 8.82 -8.11 -17.85
N ASN A 239 8.13 -7.76 -16.73
CA ASN A 239 8.42 -8.34 -15.42
C ASN A 239 8.03 -9.82 -15.35
N GLN A 240 6.90 -10.22 -15.95
CA GLN A 240 6.46 -11.60 -16.03
C GLN A 240 7.48 -12.46 -16.79
N GLU A 241 7.92 -12.01 -17.96
CA GLU A 241 8.97 -12.68 -18.74
C GLU A 241 10.29 -12.81 -17.96
N ARG A 242 10.69 -11.75 -17.24
CA ARG A 242 11.87 -11.79 -16.38
C ARG A 242 11.76 -12.87 -15.31
N LEU A 243 10.60 -12.99 -14.66
CA LEU A 243 10.37 -14.01 -13.63
C LEU A 243 10.36 -15.43 -14.17
N GLU A 244 9.87 -15.63 -15.40
CA GLU A 244 9.87 -16.95 -16.08
C GLU A 244 11.27 -17.42 -16.47
N ARG A 245 12.18 -16.48 -16.81
CA ARG A 245 13.59 -16.80 -17.14
C ARG A 245 14.44 -17.17 -15.92
N ILE A 246 13.99 -16.84 -14.71
CA ILE A 246 14.74 -17.09 -13.46
C ILE A 246 14.32 -18.41 -12.81
N LYS A 247 13.15 -18.96 -13.19
CA LYS A 247 12.67 -20.27 -12.74
C LYS A 247 13.35 -21.41 -13.48
#